data_1bb6d8e1e64d0b1e2e4d7268165b2c6c
#
_entry.id   1bb6d8e1e64d0b1e2e4d7268165b2c6c
#
_cell.length_a   1.000
_cell.length_b   1.000
_cell.length_c   1.000
_cell.angle_alpha   90.00
_cell.angle_beta   90.00
_cell.angle_gamma   90.00
#
_symmetry.space_group_name_H-M   'P 1'
#
loop_
_entity.id
_entity.type
_entity.pdbx_description
1 polymer ?
#
loop_
_entity_poly.entity_id
_entity_poly.type
_entity_poly.pdbx_seq_one_letter_code
_entity_poly.pdbx_strand_id
1 'polypeptide(L)'
;KKYPTLGTLGGHLIFLNLGEQIRTSETGDELGTFTSYMTAMSLSYSALISPTQSFGINSKISYQHLVEIGAGSEKGSGTSIDFGFDLGYLHKEWLLPNLTFGLNLSNLGPKVSFIDPDQADPQPTNLTLGFNYALINGEYNKFNIVYDVDKLLVSSYPDMDWNGDGRIGGYDEYGNESPGNDYNSDGKLEIAHTDPIYIALFTSWVNDWLLGGDIDYGYSGPGNGDGIIGGYN
;
A
#
# COMPACT_ATOMS: atom_id res chain seq x y z
N LYS A 1 -6.52 15.29 -41.61
CA LYS A 1 -5.76 15.06 -40.36
C LYS A 1 -6.77 15.17 -39.21
N LYS A 2 -7.14 14.03 -38.57
CA LYS A 2 -7.90 14.09 -37.33
C LYS A 2 -6.91 14.64 -36.30
N TYR A 3 -7.25 15.75 -35.70
CA TYR A 3 -6.54 16.25 -34.53
C TYR A 3 -6.66 15.21 -33.44
N PRO A 4 -5.61 14.97 -32.62
CA PRO A 4 -5.75 14.12 -31.45
C PRO A 4 -6.91 14.67 -30.63
N THR A 5 -7.89 13.83 -30.39
CA THR A 5 -9.04 14.19 -29.57
C THR A 5 -8.51 14.60 -28.20
N LEU A 6 -8.97 15.76 -27.73
CA LEU A 6 -8.87 16.10 -26.30
C LEU A 6 -9.23 14.84 -25.53
N GLY A 7 -8.39 14.46 -24.56
CA GLY A 7 -8.61 13.26 -23.76
C GLY A 7 -9.96 13.27 -23.04
N THR A 8 -10.21 12.27 -22.28
CA THR A 8 -11.44 12.10 -21.48
C THR A 8 -11.19 12.51 -20.05
N LEU A 9 -12.07 13.37 -19.52
CA LEU A 9 -12.13 13.71 -18.10
C LEU A 9 -13.21 12.86 -17.43
N GLY A 10 -12.93 12.37 -16.23
CA GLY A 10 -13.86 11.66 -15.37
C GLY A 10 -13.77 12.18 -13.95
N GLY A 11 -14.82 12.01 -13.18
CA GLY A 11 -14.84 12.33 -11.76
C GLY A 11 -15.68 11.31 -11.01
N HIS A 12 -15.33 11.08 -9.75
CA HIS A 12 -15.97 10.11 -8.90
C HIS A 12 -15.99 10.62 -7.45
N LEU A 13 -17.11 10.41 -6.78
CA LEU A 13 -17.30 10.71 -5.37
C LEU A 13 -17.84 9.46 -4.68
N ILE A 14 -17.16 9.07 -3.60
CA ILE A 14 -17.60 7.99 -2.70
C ILE A 14 -17.88 8.58 -1.33
N PHE A 15 -18.96 8.12 -0.71
CA PHE A 15 -19.23 8.32 0.70
C PHE A 15 -19.58 6.97 1.33
N LEU A 16 -18.85 6.60 2.39
CA LEU A 16 -19.06 5.41 3.17
C LEU A 16 -19.40 5.80 4.60
N ASN A 17 -20.60 5.46 5.04
CA ASN A 17 -21.00 5.59 6.43
C ASN A 17 -20.77 4.25 7.14
N LEU A 18 -19.92 4.23 8.15
CA LEU A 18 -19.61 3.04 8.96
C LEU A 18 -20.58 2.85 10.13
N GLY A 19 -21.52 3.79 10.27
CA GLY A 19 -22.56 3.75 11.29
C GLY A 19 -22.11 4.33 12.64
N GLU A 20 -23.00 4.15 13.60
CA GLU A 20 -22.77 4.57 14.98
C GLU A 20 -22.01 3.49 15.74
N GLN A 21 -21.03 3.91 16.52
CA GLN A 21 -20.19 3.06 17.35
C GLN A 21 -20.29 3.49 18.81
N ILE A 22 -20.18 2.53 19.72
CA ILE A 22 -20.21 2.79 21.16
C ILE A 22 -18.75 3.01 21.62
N ARG A 23 -18.53 4.12 22.28
CA ARG A 23 -17.26 4.40 22.96
C ARG A 23 -17.28 3.76 24.34
N THR A 24 -16.25 3.02 24.69
CA THR A 24 -16.09 2.39 26.00
C THR A 24 -14.82 2.89 26.70
N SER A 25 -14.85 2.89 28.04
CA SER A 25 -13.68 3.12 28.88
C SER A 25 -12.77 1.89 28.88
N GLU A 26 -11.58 2.02 29.47
CA GLU A 26 -10.66 0.89 29.71
C GLU A 26 -11.26 -0.18 30.63
N THR A 27 -12.23 0.20 31.44
CA THR A 27 -12.99 -0.69 32.36
C THR A 27 -14.25 -1.28 31.72
N GLY A 28 -14.55 -0.90 30.46
CA GLY A 28 -15.71 -1.41 29.72
C GLY A 28 -16.99 -0.60 29.91
N ASP A 29 -16.95 0.54 30.61
CA ASP A 29 -18.12 1.40 30.81
C ASP A 29 -18.42 2.17 29.52
N GLU A 30 -19.71 2.31 29.17
CA GLU A 30 -20.14 3.08 28.02
C GLU A 30 -19.94 4.59 28.26
N LEU A 31 -19.20 5.24 27.36
CA LEU A 31 -18.90 6.68 27.41
C LEU A 31 -19.69 7.51 26.39
N GLY A 32 -20.62 6.86 25.66
CA GLY A 32 -21.41 7.48 24.62
C GLY A 32 -21.19 6.87 23.24
N THR A 33 -21.75 7.49 22.22
CA THR A 33 -21.67 7.01 20.84
C THR A 33 -21.03 8.07 19.93
N PHE A 34 -20.44 7.61 18.83
CA PHE A 34 -19.90 8.45 17.76
C PHE A 34 -20.17 7.81 16.40
N THR A 35 -20.11 8.60 15.34
CA THR A 35 -20.34 8.11 13.97
C THR A 35 -19.05 8.16 13.19
N SER A 36 -18.67 7.04 12.57
CA SER A 36 -17.51 6.96 11.69
C SER A 36 -17.96 7.00 10.23
N TYR A 37 -17.20 7.72 9.41
CA TYR A 37 -17.46 7.82 7.98
C TYR A 37 -16.20 8.13 7.19
N MET A 38 -16.23 7.81 5.91
CA MET A 38 -15.17 8.09 4.96
C MET A 38 -15.76 8.72 3.70
N THR A 39 -15.04 9.62 3.10
CA THR A 39 -15.38 10.18 1.80
C THR A 39 -14.13 10.31 0.93
N ALA A 40 -14.28 10.06 -0.35
CA ALA A 40 -13.20 10.26 -1.30
C ALA A 40 -13.73 10.89 -2.59
N MET A 41 -12.96 11.82 -3.12
CA MET A 41 -13.20 12.43 -4.42
C MET A 41 -12.01 12.15 -5.33
N SER A 42 -12.27 11.78 -6.56
CA SER A 42 -11.25 11.59 -7.58
C SER A 42 -11.56 12.34 -8.86
N LEU A 43 -10.49 12.75 -9.54
CA LEU A 43 -10.52 13.38 -10.85
C LEU A 43 -9.53 12.65 -11.75
N SER A 44 -10.04 12.14 -12.86
CA SER A 44 -9.28 11.34 -13.81
C SER A 44 -9.17 12.04 -15.16
N TYR A 45 -8.02 11.91 -15.78
CA TYR A 45 -7.80 12.28 -17.17
C TYR A 45 -7.15 11.15 -17.92
N SER A 46 -7.61 10.86 -19.13
CA SER A 46 -7.01 9.85 -20.00
C SER A 46 -6.95 10.31 -21.44
N ALA A 47 -5.90 9.91 -22.14
CA ALA A 47 -5.71 10.22 -23.55
C ALA A 47 -5.14 9.05 -24.32
N LEU A 48 -5.48 8.97 -25.61
CA LEU A 48 -4.83 8.08 -26.56
C LEU A 48 -3.44 8.62 -26.92
N ILE A 49 -2.41 7.82 -26.71
CA ILE A 49 -1.04 8.09 -27.16
C ILE A 49 -0.86 7.61 -28.60
N SER A 50 -1.53 6.51 -28.95
CA SER A 50 -1.59 5.94 -30.29
C SER A 50 -2.98 5.32 -30.52
N PRO A 51 -3.27 4.80 -31.73
CA PRO A 51 -4.55 4.10 -31.99
C PRO A 51 -4.82 2.91 -31.06
N THR A 52 -3.76 2.27 -30.57
CA THR A 52 -3.85 1.08 -29.71
C THR A 52 -3.41 1.32 -28.27
N GLN A 53 -2.88 2.50 -27.95
CA GLN A 53 -2.31 2.80 -26.64
C GLN A 53 -2.99 3.99 -25.99
N SER A 54 -3.27 3.90 -24.72
CA SER A 54 -3.78 4.99 -23.90
C SER A 54 -3.06 5.06 -22.55
N PHE A 55 -2.97 6.28 -22.04
CA PHE A 55 -2.46 6.58 -20.75
C PHE A 55 -3.50 7.36 -19.93
N GLY A 56 -3.58 7.10 -18.66
CA GLY A 56 -4.45 7.79 -17.72
C GLY A 56 -3.75 8.15 -16.43
N ILE A 57 -4.19 9.25 -15.86
CA ILE A 57 -3.83 9.68 -14.51
C ILE A 57 -5.11 9.94 -13.73
N ASN A 58 -5.12 9.52 -12.49
CA ASN A 58 -6.17 9.84 -11.53
C ASN A 58 -5.56 10.50 -10.31
N SER A 59 -6.14 11.60 -9.87
CA SER A 59 -5.82 12.23 -8.58
C SER A 59 -6.99 12.01 -7.64
N LYS A 60 -6.70 11.71 -6.39
CA LYS A 60 -7.72 11.45 -5.37
C LYS A 60 -7.37 12.14 -4.07
N ILE A 61 -8.40 12.60 -3.39
CA ILE A 61 -8.34 13.09 -2.03
C ILE A 61 -9.38 12.33 -1.21
N SER A 62 -8.97 11.84 -0.05
CA SER A 62 -9.85 11.17 0.89
C SER A 62 -9.85 11.86 2.24
N TYR A 63 -11.01 11.88 2.86
CA TYR A 63 -11.21 12.30 4.23
C TYR A 63 -11.80 11.12 5.01
N GLN A 64 -11.15 10.79 6.11
CA GLN A 64 -11.55 9.70 6.99
C GLN A 64 -11.77 10.26 8.38
N HIS A 65 -12.94 9.96 8.95
CA HIS A 65 -13.31 10.27 10.32
C HIS A 65 -13.69 8.97 11.01
N LEU A 66 -12.74 8.43 11.77
CA LEU A 66 -12.88 7.12 12.40
C LEU A 66 -13.30 7.23 13.86
N VAL A 67 -12.80 8.24 14.57
CA VAL A 67 -13.11 8.46 15.99
C VAL A 67 -13.00 9.95 16.33
N GLU A 68 -13.89 10.44 17.19
CA GLU A 68 -13.87 11.84 17.65
C GLU A 68 -12.78 12.11 18.67
N ILE A 69 -12.54 11.16 19.58
CA ILE A 69 -11.57 11.26 20.65
C ILE A 69 -10.88 9.91 20.78
N GLY A 70 -9.56 9.88 20.68
CA GLY A 70 -8.75 8.69 20.91
C GLY A 70 -8.90 8.12 22.33
N ALA A 71 -8.47 6.90 22.52
CA ALA A 71 -8.54 6.17 23.80
C ALA A 71 -7.15 6.11 24.47
N GLY A 72 -7.15 5.99 25.80
CA GLY A 72 -5.91 5.79 26.55
C GLY A 72 -4.95 6.97 26.51
N SER A 73 -3.70 6.73 26.16
CA SER A 73 -2.64 7.73 26.02
C SER A 73 -2.75 8.55 24.73
N GLU A 74 -3.43 8.03 23.71
CA GLU A 74 -3.64 8.70 22.43
C GLU A 74 -4.85 9.64 22.50
N LYS A 75 -4.56 10.91 22.75
CA LYS A 75 -5.58 11.96 22.82
C LYS A 75 -5.58 12.75 21.53
N GLY A 76 -6.60 12.55 20.70
CA GLY A 76 -6.76 13.27 19.44
C GLY A 76 -7.98 12.81 18.69
N SER A 77 -8.32 13.52 17.62
CA SER A 77 -9.35 13.09 16.70
C SER A 77 -8.72 12.10 15.70
N GLY A 78 -9.29 10.92 15.57
CA GLY A 78 -8.90 9.94 14.56
C GLY A 78 -9.40 10.33 13.17
N THR A 79 -8.89 11.45 12.67
CA THR A 79 -9.21 11.98 11.34
C THR A 79 -7.96 12.03 10.47
N SER A 80 -8.10 11.70 9.20
CA SER A 80 -7.05 11.93 8.22
C SER A 80 -7.57 12.62 6.95
N ILE A 81 -6.70 13.36 6.29
CA ILE A 81 -6.88 13.89 4.95
C ILE A 81 -5.70 13.41 4.13
N ASP A 82 -5.99 12.59 3.14
CA ASP A 82 -4.97 11.94 2.33
C ASP A 82 -5.16 12.28 0.87
N PHE A 83 -4.07 12.33 0.15
CA PHE A 83 -4.13 12.48 -1.31
C PHE A 83 -3.23 11.44 -1.97
N GLY A 84 -3.60 11.04 -3.18
CA GLY A 84 -2.86 10.05 -3.94
C GLY A 84 -3.10 10.18 -5.43
N PHE A 85 -2.24 9.51 -6.17
CA PHE A 85 -2.31 9.43 -7.62
C PHE A 85 -2.32 7.97 -8.06
N ASP A 86 -3.00 7.73 -9.18
CA ASP A 86 -2.94 6.46 -9.89
C ASP A 86 -2.51 6.73 -11.33
N LEU A 87 -1.69 5.83 -11.86
CA LEU A 87 -1.20 5.87 -13.23
C LEU A 87 -1.65 4.62 -13.95
N GLY A 88 -2.31 4.77 -15.08
CA GLY A 88 -2.82 3.67 -15.87
C GLY A 88 -2.28 3.69 -17.30
N TYR A 89 -1.95 2.53 -17.82
CA TYR A 89 -1.58 2.31 -19.22
C TYR A 89 -2.36 1.15 -19.77
N LEU A 90 -2.86 1.29 -20.99
CA LEU A 90 -3.57 0.24 -21.72
C LEU A 90 -3.00 0.12 -23.12
N HIS A 91 -2.71 -1.11 -23.55
CA HIS A 91 -2.25 -1.43 -24.88
C HIS A 91 -3.13 -2.52 -25.50
N LYS A 92 -3.92 -2.16 -26.51
CA LYS A 92 -4.70 -3.09 -27.31
C LYS A 92 -3.80 -3.73 -28.37
N GLU A 93 -4.06 -4.99 -28.68
CA GLU A 93 -3.27 -5.76 -29.66
C GLU A 93 -1.78 -5.82 -29.29
N TRP A 94 -1.49 -5.98 -27.98
CA TRP A 94 -0.14 -6.11 -27.47
C TRP A 94 0.41 -7.49 -27.81
N LEU A 95 1.53 -7.54 -28.53
CA LEU A 95 2.21 -8.76 -29.03
C LEU A 95 1.37 -9.63 -29.97
N LEU A 96 0.09 -9.81 -29.74
CA LEU A 96 -0.81 -10.67 -30.50
C LEU A 96 -2.11 -9.92 -30.82
N PRO A 97 -2.77 -10.21 -31.96
CA PRO A 97 -4.13 -9.74 -32.21
C PRO A 97 -5.08 -10.18 -31.07
N ASN A 98 -6.05 -9.35 -30.75
CA ASN A 98 -7.04 -9.59 -29.67
C ASN A 98 -6.50 -9.67 -28.23
N LEU A 99 -5.20 -9.50 -28.01
CA LEU A 99 -4.62 -9.42 -26.67
C LEU A 99 -4.52 -7.96 -26.24
N THR A 100 -5.17 -7.62 -25.14
CA THR A 100 -5.03 -6.31 -24.49
C THR A 100 -4.21 -6.48 -23.22
N PHE A 101 -3.22 -5.63 -23.04
CA PHE A 101 -2.42 -5.51 -21.84
C PHE A 101 -2.81 -4.23 -21.09
N GLY A 102 -2.92 -4.31 -19.78
CA GLY A 102 -3.12 -3.19 -18.87
C GLY A 102 -2.06 -3.16 -17.76
N LEU A 103 -1.68 -1.97 -17.37
CA LEU A 103 -0.84 -1.73 -16.21
C LEU A 103 -1.47 -0.60 -15.41
N ASN A 104 -1.57 -0.79 -14.11
CA ASN A 104 -2.04 0.24 -13.19
C ASN A 104 -1.12 0.29 -11.97
N LEU A 105 -0.65 1.48 -11.64
CA LEU A 105 0.08 1.77 -10.41
C LEU A 105 -0.79 2.71 -9.60
N SER A 106 -1.32 2.24 -8.49
CA SER A 106 -2.32 2.95 -7.68
C SER A 106 -1.80 3.33 -6.30
N ASN A 107 -2.46 4.32 -5.70
CA ASN A 107 -2.19 4.82 -4.36
C ASN A 107 -0.77 5.38 -4.17
N LEU A 108 -0.25 6.07 -5.19
CA LEU A 108 0.99 6.83 -5.05
C LEU A 108 0.73 8.08 -4.22
N GLY A 109 1.21 8.13 -3.00
CA GLY A 109 0.99 9.26 -2.11
C GLY A 109 1.89 9.23 -0.88
N PRO A 110 1.82 10.27 -0.04
CA PRO A 110 2.53 10.30 1.24
C PRO A 110 1.96 9.26 2.21
N LYS A 111 2.67 9.03 3.30
CA LYS A 111 2.16 8.24 4.42
C LYS A 111 0.90 8.88 5.02
N VAL A 112 0.02 8.05 5.53
CA VAL A 112 -1.25 8.42 6.17
C VAL A 112 -1.08 8.35 7.68
N SER A 113 -1.48 9.40 8.39
CA SER A 113 -1.58 9.37 9.84
C SER A 113 -2.92 9.91 10.30
N PHE A 114 -3.38 9.44 11.44
CA PHE A 114 -4.64 9.86 12.05
C PHE A 114 -4.39 10.78 13.25
N ILE A 115 -3.77 10.28 14.29
CA ILE A 115 -3.56 11.01 15.55
C ILE A 115 -2.09 11.46 15.65
N ASP A 116 -1.16 10.55 15.41
CA ASP A 116 0.27 10.77 15.59
C ASP A 116 1.00 10.69 14.24
N PRO A 117 1.65 11.77 13.78
CA PRO A 117 2.45 11.76 12.56
C PRO A 117 3.63 10.79 12.59
N ASP A 118 4.17 10.47 13.77
CA ASP A 118 5.28 9.55 13.94
C ASP A 118 4.85 8.08 13.69
N GLN A 119 3.54 7.83 13.77
CA GLN A 119 2.90 6.54 13.46
C GLN A 119 2.28 6.49 12.07
N ALA A 120 2.76 7.31 11.15
CA ALA A 120 2.22 7.36 9.79
C ALA A 120 2.55 6.10 8.99
N ASP A 121 1.51 5.47 8.46
CA ASP A 121 1.60 4.27 7.63
C ASP A 121 1.69 4.59 6.14
N PRO A 122 2.42 3.80 5.33
CA PRO A 122 2.45 3.97 3.90
C PRO A 122 1.08 3.70 3.28
N GLN A 123 0.73 4.48 2.26
CA GLN A 123 -0.45 4.14 1.46
C GLN A 123 -0.28 2.76 0.80
N PRO A 124 -1.36 2.00 0.61
CA PRO A 124 -1.30 0.67 -0.01
C PRO A 124 -1.02 0.81 -1.52
N THR A 125 0.19 1.24 -1.84
CA THR A 125 0.64 1.37 -3.24
C THR A 125 0.62 0.00 -3.89
N ASN A 126 -0.09 -0.13 -5.01
CA ASN A 126 -0.29 -1.41 -5.67
C ASN A 126 0.02 -1.32 -7.16
N LEU A 127 0.67 -2.36 -7.68
CA LEU A 127 0.88 -2.59 -9.10
C LEU A 127 -0.07 -3.68 -9.57
N THR A 128 -0.91 -3.36 -10.55
CA THR A 128 -1.77 -4.33 -11.23
C THR A 128 -1.29 -4.52 -12.66
N LEU A 129 -1.08 -5.77 -13.07
CA LEU A 129 -0.81 -6.17 -14.44
C LEU A 129 -2.00 -6.98 -14.94
N GLY A 130 -2.67 -6.49 -15.99
CA GLY A 130 -3.87 -7.10 -16.52
C GLY A 130 -3.69 -7.58 -17.98
N PHE A 131 -4.27 -8.73 -18.27
CA PHE A 131 -4.31 -9.30 -19.60
C PHE A 131 -5.74 -9.69 -19.95
N ASN A 132 -6.20 -9.28 -21.13
CA ASN A 132 -7.51 -9.68 -21.64
C ASN A 132 -7.32 -10.22 -23.06
N TYR A 133 -7.60 -11.50 -23.26
CA TYR A 133 -7.55 -12.14 -24.55
C TYR A 133 -8.96 -12.48 -25.05
N ALA A 134 -9.36 -11.85 -26.17
CA ALA A 134 -10.63 -12.15 -26.82
C ALA A 134 -10.49 -13.41 -27.68
N LEU A 135 -10.80 -14.57 -27.08
CA LEU A 135 -10.71 -15.87 -27.74
C LEU A 135 -11.79 -16.02 -28.81
N ILE A 136 -13.00 -15.57 -28.55
CA ILE A 136 -14.11 -15.54 -29.52
C ILE A 136 -14.63 -14.10 -29.53
N ASN A 137 -14.65 -13.49 -30.70
CA ASN A 137 -15.17 -12.15 -30.90
C ASN A 137 -16.08 -12.12 -32.16
N GLY A 138 -17.12 -12.94 -32.12
CA GLY A 138 -18.14 -13.01 -33.16
C GLY A 138 -19.27 -12.01 -32.95
N GLU A 139 -20.14 -11.91 -33.93
CA GLU A 139 -21.31 -11.03 -33.91
C GLU A 139 -22.27 -11.40 -32.77
N TYR A 140 -22.50 -12.70 -32.54
CA TYR A 140 -23.45 -13.20 -31.55
C TYR A 140 -22.78 -13.79 -30.29
N ASN A 141 -21.51 -14.19 -30.37
CA ASN A 141 -20.81 -14.84 -29.29
C ASN A 141 -19.48 -14.13 -29.02
N LYS A 142 -19.25 -13.82 -27.77
CA LYS A 142 -17.99 -13.24 -27.27
C LYS A 142 -17.51 -14.05 -26.07
N PHE A 143 -16.24 -14.43 -26.10
CA PHE A 143 -15.61 -15.11 -24.99
C PHE A 143 -14.20 -14.51 -24.76
N ASN A 144 -14.02 -13.95 -23.59
CA ASN A 144 -12.76 -13.33 -23.18
C ASN A 144 -12.19 -14.10 -22.01
N ILE A 145 -10.87 -14.24 -22.01
CA ILE A 145 -10.08 -14.70 -20.85
C ILE A 145 -9.41 -13.48 -20.28
N VAL A 146 -9.66 -13.24 -19.00
CA VAL A 146 -9.04 -12.13 -18.24
C VAL A 146 -8.16 -12.72 -17.16
N TYR A 147 -6.95 -12.18 -17.02
CA TYR A 147 -5.99 -12.56 -15.99
C TYR A 147 -5.33 -11.30 -15.44
N ASP A 148 -5.41 -11.11 -14.14
CA ASP A 148 -4.81 -9.99 -13.44
C ASP A 148 -3.84 -10.49 -12.37
N VAL A 149 -2.73 -9.77 -12.21
CA VAL A 149 -1.75 -9.95 -11.14
C VAL A 149 -1.66 -8.65 -10.37
N ASP A 150 -1.98 -8.73 -9.09
CA ASP A 150 -1.86 -7.61 -8.17
C ASP A 150 -0.67 -7.81 -7.24
N LYS A 151 0.14 -6.77 -7.07
CA LYS A 151 1.27 -6.75 -6.17
C LYS A 151 1.26 -5.49 -5.33
N LEU A 152 1.14 -5.68 -4.02
CA LEU A 152 1.35 -4.61 -3.06
C LEU A 152 2.83 -4.22 -3.05
N LEU A 153 3.12 -2.94 -3.31
CA LEU A 153 4.47 -2.37 -3.37
C LEU A 153 4.82 -1.63 -2.06
N VAL A 154 4.53 -2.26 -0.94
CA VAL A 154 4.88 -1.77 0.38
C VAL A 154 5.83 -2.78 1.02
N SER A 155 6.94 -2.29 1.52
CA SER A 155 7.90 -3.06 2.31
C SER A 155 8.07 -2.38 3.64
N SER A 156 7.45 -2.94 4.68
CA SER A 156 7.56 -2.50 6.06
C SER A 156 8.25 -3.59 6.87
N TYR A 157 9.20 -3.17 7.66
CA TYR A 157 10.01 -4.05 8.50
C TYR A 157 9.76 -3.69 9.97
N PRO A 158 9.49 -4.67 10.83
CA PRO A 158 9.36 -4.44 12.26
C PRO A 158 10.71 -4.15 12.92
N ASP A 159 10.66 -3.73 14.18
CA ASP A 159 11.84 -3.74 15.03
C ASP A 159 12.34 -5.18 15.18
N MET A 160 13.61 -5.41 14.85
CA MET A 160 14.22 -6.73 14.91
C MET A 160 15.70 -6.66 15.31
N ASP A 161 16.10 -7.57 16.18
CA ASP A 161 17.50 -7.82 16.49
C ASP A 161 18.13 -8.70 15.41
N TRP A 162 18.61 -8.07 14.34
CA TRP A 162 19.17 -8.77 13.19
C TRP A 162 20.56 -9.37 13.44
N ASN A 163 21.29 -8.82 14.39
CA ASN A 163 22.64 -9.26 14.71
C ASN A 163 22.70 -10.25 15.87
N GLY A 164 21.59 -10.41 16.63
CA GLY A 164 21.49 -11.36 17.75
C GLY A 164 22.20 -10.89 19.03
N ASP A 165 22.44 -9.58 19.19
CA ASP A 165 23.12 -9.03 20.38
C ASP A 165 22.18 -8.82 21.58
N GLY A 166 20.89 -9.05 21.41
CA GLY A 166 19.84 -8.87 22.42
C GLY A 166 19.36 -7.42 22.56
N ARG A 167 19.65 -6.56 21.62
CA ARG A 167 19.22 -5.16 21.57
C ARG A 167 18.62 -4.84 20.21
N ILE A 168 17.68 -3.91 20.19
CA ILE A 168 17.08 -3.39 18.96
C ILE A 168 17.45 -1.91 18.84
N GLY A 169 17.69 -1.43 17.61
CA GLY A 169 17.82 -0.01 17.37
C GLY A 169 19.20 0.51 17.04
N GLY A 170 20.11 -0.35 16.65
CA GLY A 170 21.40 0.06 16.11
C GLY A 170 22.32 0.70 17.14
N TYR A 171 22.56 0.01 18.23
CA TYR A 171 23.62 0.32 19.18
C TYR A 171 24.84 -0.53 18.92
N ASP A 172 26.02 0.02 19.10
CA ASP A 172 27.27 -0.76 19.03
C ASP A 172 27.45 -1.64 20.29
N GLU A 173 28.42 -2.54 20.28
CA GLU A 173 28.75 -3.44 21.38
C GLU A 173 29.10 -2.68 22.68
N TYR A 174 29.41 -1.39 22.59
CA TYR A 174 29.71 -0.51 23.72
C TYR A 174 28.48 0.29 24.18
N GLY A 175 27.31 0.15 23.50
CA GLY A 175 26.09 0.86 23.82
C GLY A 175 26.03 2.28 23.27
N ASN A 176 26.84 2.65 22.27
CA ASN A 176 26.73 3.91 21.55
C ASN A 176 25.78 3.77 20.38
N GLU A 177 25.03 4.83 20.09
CA GLU A 177 24.17 4.87 18.91
C GLU A 177 24.99 4.74 17.62
N SER A 178 24.60 3.81 16.76
CA SER A 178 25.19 3.62 15.44
C SER A 178 24.50 4.51 14.41
N PRO A 179 25.24 5.17 13.52
CA PRO A 179 24.66 5.94 12.43
C PRO A 179 23.73 5.09 11.57
N GLY A 180 22.50 5.55 11.40
CA GLY A 180 21.51 4.87 10.55
C GLY A 180 20.88 3.63 11.16
N ASN A 181 21.07 3.39 12.46
CA ASN A 181 20.52 2.23 13.17
C ASN A 181 20.90 0.87 12.53
N ASP A 182 22.09 0.82 11.98
CA ASP A 182 22.73 -0.35 11.39
C ASP A 182 24.02 -0.62 12.17
N TYR A 183 23.89 -1.45 13.20
CA TYR A 183 24.96 -1.71 14.17
C TYR A 183 26.25 -2.23 13.55
N ASN A 184 26.13 -3.24 12.71
CA ASN A 184 27.30 -3.91 12.09
C ASN A 184 27.60 -3.43 10.68
N SER A 185 26.89 -2.42 10.18
CA SER A 185 27.02 -1.88 8.82
C SER A 185 26.77 -2.93 7.72
N ASP A 186 25.88 -3.88 7.97
CA ASP A 186 25.49 -4.89 6.99
C ASP A 186 24.37 -4.43 6.05
N GLY A 187 23.87 -3.22 6.25
CA GLY A 187 22.80 -2.60 5.47
C GLY A 187 21.39 -2.94 5.98
N LYS A 188 21.24 -3.62 7.12
CA LYS A 188 19.96 -3.95 7.72
C LYS A 188 19.68 -3.05 8.91
N LEU A 189 18.59 -2.28 8.80
CA LEU A 189 18.12 -1.43 9.89
C LEU A 189 17.38 -2.29 10.92
N GLU A 190 17.70 -2.13 12.19
CA GLU A 190 17.07 -2.90 13.28
C GLU A 190 15.79 -2.24 13.82
N ILE A 191 15.62 -0.94 13.60
CA ILE A 191 14.38 -0.25 13.96
C ILE A 191 13.31 -0.44 12.88
N ALA A 192 12.05 -0.39 13.30
CA ALA A 192 10.91 -0.42 12.38
C ALA A 192 11.03 0.68 11.32
N HIS A 193 10.93 0.30 10.07
CA HIS A 193 10.99 1.23 8.97
C HIS A 193 10.19 0.75 7.78
N THR A 194 9.91 1.66 6.86
CA THR A 194 9.25 1.35 5.60
C THR A 194 10.11 1.88 4.47
N ASP A 195 10.38 1.03 3.50
CA ASP A 195 11.12 1.41 2.31
C ASP A 195 10.39 2.51 1.52
N PRO A 196 11.09 3.52 1.02
CA PRO A 196 10.52 4.44 0.07
C PRO A 196 10.10 3.71 -1.21
N ILE A 197 9.08 4.24 -1.91
CA ILE A 197 8.42 3.57 -3.04
C ILE A 197 9.39 3.07 -4.13
N TYR A 198 10.46 3.82 -4.41
CA TYR A 198 11.45 3.44 -5.44
C TYR A 198 12.32 2.24 -5.03
N ILE A 199 12.46 1.96 -3.73
CA ILE A 199 13.08 0.75 -3.20
C ILE A 199 12.03 -0.35 -3.09
N ALA A 200 10.86 -0.05 -2.51
CA ALA A 200 9.77 -0.99 -2.32
C ALA A 200 9.28 -1.62 -3.64
N LEU A 201 9.44 -0.92 -4.76
CA LEU A 201 9.18 -1.47 -6.10
C LEU A 201 9.95 -2.78 -6.36
N PHE A 202 11.12 -2.93 -5.76
CA PHE A 202 11.97 -4.12 -5.89
C PHE A 202 11.93 -5.00 -4.64
N THR A 203 12.08 -4.43 -3.46
CA THR A 203 12.17 -5.17 -2.20
C THR A 203 10.86 -5.88 -1.87
N SER A 204 9.70 -5.29 -2.19
CA SER A 204 8.39 -5.91 -1.96
C SER A 204 8.17 -7.27 -2.65
N TRP A 205 8.99 -7.64 -3.63
CA TRP A 205 8.92 -8.94 -4.30
C TRP A 205 9.70 -10.03 -3.57
N VAL A 206 10.59 -9.64 -2.68
CA VAL A 206 11.55 -10.53 -2.02
C VAL A 206 11.63 -10.29 -0.50
N ASN A 207 10.61 -9.63 0.06
CA ASN A 207 10.56 -9.30 1.49
C ASN A 207 10.81 -10.50 2.37
N ASP A 208 10.08 -11.59 2.15
CA ASP A 208 10.20 -12.79 2.97
C ASP A 208 11.61 -13.35 2.91
N TRP A 209 12.21 -13.34 1.73
CA TRP A 209 13.59 -13.80 1.55
C TRP A 209 14.62 -12.86 2.17
N LEU A 210 14.40 -11.52 2.07
CA LEU A 210 15.26 -10.53 2.69
C LEU A 210 15.19 -10.57 4.22
N LEU A 211 14.02 -10.91 4.76
CA LEU A 211 13.78 -11.10 6.19
C LEU A 211 14.18 -12.50 6.69
N GLY A 212 14.79 -13.33 5.83
CA GLY A 212 15.15 -14.69 6.20
C GLY A 212 13.97 -15.68 6.15
N GLY A 213 12.89 -15.30 5.44
CA GLY A 213 11.72 -16.11 5.17
C GLY A 213 10.53 -15.85 6.07
N ASP A 214 10.71 -15.58 7.35
CA ASP A 214 9.63 -15.24 8.27
C ASP A 214 10.14 -14.68 9.61
N ILE A 215 9.19 -14.19 10.38
CA ILE A 215 9.45 -13.60 11.71
C ILE A 215 8.96 -14.59 12.75
N ASP A 216 9.89 -15.16 13.51
CA ASP A 216 9.59 -16.05 14.63
C ASP A 216 9.28 -15.25 15.89
N TYR A 217 8.07 -15.39 16.42
CA TYR A 217 7.70 -14.74 17.68
C TYR A 217 8.51 -15.29 18.86
N GLY A 218 9.15 -14.38 19.58
CA GLY A 218 9.91 -14.71 20.77
C GLY A 218 11.37 -15.10 20.51
N TYR A 219 11.82 -14.97 19.26
CA TYR A 219 13.22 -15.11 18.88
C TYR A 219 13.75 -13.75 18.40
N SER A 220 14.81 -13.26 19.00
CA SER A 220 15.51 -12.06 18.55
C SER A 220 16.51 -12.47 17.47
N GLY A 221 16.17 -12.16 16.22
CA GLY A 221 17.00 -12.47 15.07
C GLY A 221 16.20 -12.64 13.79
N PRO A 222 16.88 -12.76 12.64
CA PRO A 222 16.21 -13.04 11.39
C PRO A 222 15.47 -14.37 11.46
N GLY A 223 14.30 -14.44 10.81
CA GLY A 223 13.53 -15.68 10.69
C GLY A 223 14.33 -16.84 10.11
N ASN A 224 13.88 -18.06 10.36
CA ASN A 224 14.58 -19.28 9.94
C ASN A 224 14.30 -19.69 8.48
N GLY A 225 13.41 -18.96 7.79
CA GLY A 225 13.09 -19.23 6.39
C GLY A 225 12.18 -20.42 6.16
N ASP A 226 11.42 -20.88 7.16
CA ASP A 226 10.53 -22.04 7.03
C ASP A 226 9.14 -21.69 6.46
N GLY A 227 8.87 -20.42 6.26
CA GLY A 227 7.61 -19.91 5.72
C GLY A 227 6.47 -19.87 6.75
N ILE A 228 6.77 -20.03 8.04
CA ILE A 228 5.79 -20.05 9.13
C ILE A 228 6.01 -18.84 10.03
N ILE A 229 5.09 -17.90 10.02
CA ILE A 229 5.13 -16.74 10.91
C ILE A 229 4.71 -17.20 12.32
N GLY A 230 5.60 -17.01 13.30
CA GLY A 230 5.33 -17.29 14.72
C GLY A 230 5.50 -18.76 15.12
N GLY A 231 6.26 -19.52 14.36
CA GLY A 231 6.66 -20.89 14.72
C GLY A 231 7.65 -20.89 15.90
N TYR A 232 7.47 -21.83 16.83
CA TYR A 232 8.52 -22.21 17.77
C TYR A 232 9.30 -23.37 17.15
N ASN A 233 10.61 -23.24 17.08
CA ASN A 233 11.51 -24.39 16.81
C ASN A 233 11.58 -25.32 18.00
#